data_0b2d35f9f4583985a648350004c10be6
#
_entry.id   0b2d35f9f4583985a648350004c10be6
#
_cell.length_a   1.000
_cell.length_b   1.000
_cell.length_c   1.000
_cell.angle_alpha   90.00
_cell.angle_beta   90.00
_cell.angle_gamma   90.00
#
_symmetry.space_group_name_H-M   'P 1'
#
loop_
_entity.id
_entity.type
_entity.pdbx_description
1 polymer ?
#
loop_
_entity_poly.entity_id
_entity_poly.type
_entity_poly.pdbx_seq_one_letter_code
_entity_poly.pdbx_strand_id
1 'polypeptide(L)'
;MKYHVLVVEDNQANRELLCDWLEVEGYDVSAAENLVQAHAAFTQEPPHAVLLDVQLGLEDGLSLAGWIRNDSDFKTIPVMAVTAHAMVTDQERVIKAGCDACVSKPIDFKVLRQLLRVYLPEIPSTT
;
A
#
# COMPACT_ATOMS: atom_id res chain seq x y z
N MET A 1 -12.00 15.64 5.64
CA MET A 1 -11.62 14.24 5.87
C MET A 1 -10.39 13.89 5.04
N LYS A 2 -9.46 13.18 5.62
CA LYS A 2 -8.28 12.69 4.90
C LYS A 2 -8.40 11.19 4.69
N TYR A 3 -7.93 10.71 3.56
CA TYR A 3 -7.77 9.28 3.38
C TYR A 3 -6.59 8.78 4.20
N HIS A 4 -6.74 7.58 4.74
CA HIS A 4 -5.71 6.91 5.56
C HIS A 4 -5.02 5.84 4.71
N VAL A 5 -3.70 5.93 4.61
CA VAL A 5 -2.87 4.99 3.84
C VAL A 5 -1.96 4.22 4.80
N LEU A 6 -1.95 2.91 4.69
CA LEU A 6 -1.03 2.05 5.43
C LEU A 6 0.19 1.76 4.55
N VAL A 7 1.37 2.05 5.06
CA VAL A 7 2.65 1.73 4.41
C VAL A 7 3.24 0.51 5.09
N VAL A 8 3.45 -0.57 4.33
CA VAL A 8 4.09 -1.80 4.83
C VAL A 8 5.45 -1.93 4.16
N GLU A 9 6.52 -1.64 4.89
CA GLU A 9 7.89 -1.57 4.38
C GLU A 9 8.86 -1.85 5.52
N ASP A 10 9.75 -2.82 5.35
CA ASP A 10 10.70 -3.21 6.38
C ASP A 10 11.92 -2.28 6.48
N ASN A 11 12.31 -1.63 5.38
CA ASN A 11 13.44 -0.69 5.39
C ASN A 11 13.01 0.65 5.99
N GLN A 12 13.65 1.04 7.08
CA GLN A 12 13.28 2.25 7.80
C GLN A 12 13.37 3.51 6.95
N ALA A 13 14.44 3.67 6.18
CA ALA A 13 14.65 4.86 5.35
C ALA A 13 13.55 4.97 4.28
N ASN A 14 13.23 3.86 3.61
CA ASN A 14 12.18 3.82 2.60
C ASN A 14 10.80 4.08 3.22
N ARG A 15 10.55 3.50 4.40
CA ARG A 15 9.29 3.68 5.11
C ARG A 15 9.09 5.14 5.51
N GLU A 16 10.11 5.77 6.08
CA GLU A 16 10.05 7.18 6.47
C GLU A 16 9.85 8.09 5.27
N LEU A 17 10.56 7.83 4.18
CA LEU A 17 10.43 8.63 2.95
C LEU A 17 9.00 8.56 2.40
N LEU A 18 8.42 7.38 2.33
CA LEU A 18 7.04 7.20 1.87
C LEU A 18 6.04 7.88 2.78
N CYS A 19 6.19 7.72 4.08
CA CYS A 19 5.29 8.35 5.04
C CYS A 19 5.35 9.87 4.96
N ASP A 20 6.54 10.44 4.90
CA ASP A 20 6.71 11.89 4.80
C ASP A 20 6.09 12.43 3.50
N TRP A 21 6.33 11.75 2.39
CA TRP A 21 5.77 12.16 1.10
C TRP A 21 4.24 12.10 1.11
N LEU A 22 3.67 11.03 1.66
CA LEU A 22 2.21 10.88 1.73
C LEU A 22 1.57 11.95 2.62
N GLU A 23 2.21 12.29 3.74
CA GLU A 23 1.71 13.36 4.61
C GLU A 23 1.71 14.71 3.89
N VAL A 24 2.76 15.00 3.14
CA VAL A 24 2.83 16.24 2.33
C VAL A 24 1.72 16.26 1.28
N GLU A 25 1.38 15.10 0.71
CA GLU A 25 0.30 14.98 -0.28
C GLU A 25 -1.09 15.02 0.34
N GLY A 26 -1.19 15.07 1.66
CA GLY A 26 -2.47 15.27 2.35
C GLY A 26 -3.14 14.01 2.87
N TYR A 27 -2.40 12.92 3.01
CA TYR A 27 -2.93 11.67 3.57
C TYR A 27 -2.58 11.53 5.05
N ASP A 28 -3.46 10.87 5.80
CA ASP A 28 -3.08 10.31 7.09
C ASP A 28 -2.34 8.99 6.83
N VAL A 29 -1.30 8.72 7.60
CA VAL A 29 -0.41 7.59 7.33
C VAL A 29 -0.20 6.76 8.58
N SER A 30 -0.31 5.44 8.42
CA SER A 30 0.18 4.47 9.38
C SER A 30 1.29 3.66 8.73
N ALA A 31 2.22 3.16 9.52
CA ALA A 31 3.35 2.38 9.02
C ALA A 31 3.47 1.05 9.76
N ALA A 32 3.87 0.03 9.02
CA ALA A 32 4.18 -1.29 9.56
C ALA A 32 5.46 -1.79 8.92
N GLU A 33 6.30 -2.43 9.71
CA GLU A 33 7.58 -2.95 9.20
C GLU A 33 7.56 -4.46 8.93
N ASN A 34 6.48 -5.14 9.31
CA ASN A 34 6.31 -6.57 9.10
C ASN A 34 4.82 -6.93 9.05
N LEU A 35 4.53 -8.20 8.78
CA LEU A 35 3.14 -8.67 8.65
C LEU A 35 2.37 -8.58 9.97
N VAL A 36 3.01 -8.87 11.10
CA VAL A 36 2.34 -8.78 12.40
C VAL A 36 1.84 -7.36 12.66
N GLN A 37 2.69 -6.37 12.42
CA GLN A 37 2.30 -4.98 12.59
C GLN A 37 1.23 -4.56 11.57
N ALA A 38 1.33 -5.06 10.33
CA ALA A 38 0.34 -4.76 9.30
C ALA A 38 -1.05 -5.29 9.68
N HIS A 39 -1.12 -6.53 10.16
CA HIS A 39 -2.38 -7.11 10.63
C HIS A 39 -2.96 -6.32 11.79
N ALA A 40 -2.13 -5.94 12.75
CA ALA A 40 -2.56 -5.12 13.89
C ALA A 40 -3.11 -3.76 13.45
N ALA A 41 -2.46 -3.13 12.48
CA ALA A 41 -2.90 -1.84 11.94
C ALA A 41 -4.29 -1.94 11.31
N PHE A 42 -4.55 -3.01 10.52
CA PHE A 42 -5.86 -3.26 9.95
C PHE A 42 -6.95 -3.43 11.01
N THR A 43 -6.62 -4.12 12.08
CA THR A 43 -7.59 -4.39 13.15
C THR A 43 -7.92 -3.13 13.95
N GLN A 44 -6.92 -2.27 14.17
CA GLN A 44 -7.11 -1.05 14.96
C GLN A 44 -7.82 0.04 14.18
N GLU A 45 -7.37 0.30 12.96
CA GLU A 45 -7.92 1.34 12.10
C GLU A 45 -7.73 0.94 10.65
N PRO A 46 -8.75 0.31 10.03
CA PRO A 46 -8.63 -0.11 8.64
C PRO A 46 -8.28 1.06 7.72
N PRO A 47 -7.26 0.94 6.87
CA PRO A 47 -6.89 2.01 5.96
C PRO A 47 -7.82 2.07 4.75
N HIS A 48 -7.76 3.17 4.01
CA HIS A 48 -8.45 3.31 2.74
C HIS A 48 -7.65 2.71 1.59
N ALA A 49 -6.33 2.60 1.75
CA ALA A 49 -5.43 1.98 0.77
C ALA A 49 -4.16 1.48 1.45
N VAL A 50 -3.48 0.55 0.81
CA VAL A 50 -2.23 -0.04 1.30
C VAL A 50 -1.15 0.10 0.25
N LEU A 51 0.03 0.58 0.66
CA LEU A 51 1.28 0.47 -0.10
C LEU A 51 2.07 -0.67 0.53
N LEU A 52 2.27 -1.74 -0.21
CA LEU A 52 2.81 -3.00 0.29
C LEU A 52 4.11 -3.36 -0.42
N ASP A 53 5.23 -3.39 0.32
CA ASP A 53 6.46 -3.95 -0.20
C ASP A 53 6.30 -5.46 -0.33
N VAL A 54 6.57 -5.99 -1.51
CA VAL A 54 6.46 -7.42 -1.78
C VAL A 54 7.47 -8.21 -0.95
N GLN A 55 8.67 -7.66 -0.73
CA GLN A 55 9.70 -8.29 0.09
C GLN A 55 9.80 -7.61 1.45
N LEU A 56 9.32 -8.30 2.48
CA LEU A 56 9.40 -7.84 3.87
C LEU A 56 10.44 -8.68 4.62
N GLY A 57 11.73 -8.40 4.40
CA GLY A 57 12.79 -9.23 4.93
C GLY A 57 12.66 -10.65 4.39
N LEU A 58 12.41 -11.62 5.27
CA LEU A 58 12.17 -13.02 4.88
C LEU A 58 10.69 -13.33 4.65
N GLU A 59 9.81 -12.39 4.92
CA GLU A 59 8.37 -12.59 4.76
C GLU A 59 7.92 -12.25 3.33
N ASP A 60 6.90 -12.96 2.86
CA ASP A 60 6.26 -12.65 1.58
C ASP A 60 5.13 -11.66 1.80
N GLY A 61 5.36 -10.41 1.40
CA GLY A 61 4.36 -9.35 1.54
C GLY A 61 3.05 -9.66 0.82
N LEU A 62 3.08 -10.44 -0.25
CA LEU A 62 1.88 -10.79 -1.01
C LEU A 62 0.87 -11.61 -0.21
N SER A 63 1.30 -12.28 0.87
CA SER A 63 0.38 -12.99 1.75
C SER A 63 -0.63 -12.03 2.41
N LEU A 64 -0.22 -10.79 2.66
CA LEU A 64 -1.12 -9.78 3.20
C LEU A 64 -2.24 -9.43 2.21
N ALA A 65 -1.91 -9.33 0.92
CA ALA A 65 -2.91 -9.06 -0.11
C ALA A 65 -3.98 -10.16 -0.13
N GLY A 66 -3.56 -11.42 -0.07
CA GLY A 66 -4.49 -12.55 0.00
C GLY A 66 -5.37 -12.48 1.25
N TRP A 67 -4.79 -12.17 2.39
CA TRP A 67 -5.53 -12.02 3.64
C TRP A 67 -6.60 -10.92 3.53
N ILE A 68 -6.24 -9.78 2.94
CA ILE A 68 -7.17 -8.67 2.75
C ILE A 68 -8.34 -9.08 1.84
N ARG A 69 -8.05 -9.75 0.73
CA ARG A 69 -9.09 -10.17 -0.24
C ARG A 69 -10.02 -11.23 0.31
N ASN A 70 -9.57 -12.01 1.27
CA ASN A 70 -10.40 -13.05 1.89
C ASN A 70 -11.21 -12.54 3.08
N ASP A 71 -11.01 -11.32 3.51
CA ASP A 71 -11.75 -10.73 4.62
C ASP A 71 -12.96 -9.96 4.07
N SER A 72 -14.15 -10.27 4.57
CA SER A 72 -15.40 -9.65 4.10
C SER A 72 -15.45 -8.15 4.33
N ASP A 73 -14.75 -7.66 5.36
CA ASP A 73 -14.74 -6.24 5.71
C ASP A 73 -13.67 -5.45 4.93
N PHE A 74 -12.60 -6.12 4.48
CA PHE A 74 -11.43 -5.46 3.89
C PHE A 74 -11.25 -5.72 2.40
N LYS A 75 -12.00 -6.64 1.81
CA LYS A 75 -11.77 -7.12 0.44
C LYS A 75 -11.83 -6.06 -0.64
N THR A 76 -12.39 -4.90 -0.38
CA THR A 76 -12.48 -3.80 -1.33
C THR A 76 -11.39 -2.75 -1.17
N ILE A 77 -10.54 -2.88 -0.14
CA ILE A 77 -9.45 -1.93 0.10
C ILE A 77 -8.39 -2.10 -1.00
N PRO A 78 -8.04 -1.03 -1.74
CA PRO A 78 -7.02 -1.14 -2.77
C PRO A 78 -5.63 -1.39 -2.17
N VAL A 79 -4.90 -2.31 -2.79
CA VAL A 79 -3.55 -2.69 -2.41
C VAL A 79 -2.63 -2.41 -3.59
N MET A 80 -1.63 -1.56 -3.38
CA MET A 80 -0.62 -1.24 -4.39
C MET A 80 0.69 -1.88 -3.95
N ALA A 81 1.15 -2.88 -4.70
CA ALA A 81 2.41 -3.54 -4.40
C ALA A 81 3.58 -2.71 -4.90
N VAL A 82 4.66 -2.67 -4.11
CA VAL A 82 5.90 -2.02 -4.47
C VAL A 82 6.96 -3.11 -4.59
N THR A 83 7.62 -3.22 -5.73
CA THR A 83 8.56 -4.30 -5.99
C THR A 83 9.81 -3.81 -6.72
N ALA A 84 10.97 -4.39 -6.39
CA ALA A 84 12.20 -4.17 -7.12
C ALA A 84 12.21 -4.93 -8.46
N HIS A 85 11.28 -5.87 -8.65
CA HIS A 85 11.20 -6.72 -9.84
C HIS A 85 9.88 -6.43 -10.57
N ALA A 86 9.95 -5.65 -11.65
CA ALA A 86 8.77 -5.19 -12.38
C ALA A 86 8.63 -5.87 -13.76
N MET A 87 9.12 -7.09 -13.91
CA MET A 87 8.90 -7.87 -15.13
C MET A 87 7.45 -8.31 -15.23
N VAL A 88 6.99 -8.59 -16.45
CA VAL A 88 5.59 -8.95 -16.70
C VAL A 88 5.13 -10.12 -15.83
N THR A 89 5.97 -11.14 -15.69
CA THR A 89 5.65 -12.31 -14.84
C THR A 89 5.49 -11.94 -13.37
N ASP A 90 6.27 -10.99 -12.87
CA ASP A 90 6.16 -10.51 -11.50
C ASP A 90 4.89 -9.69 -11.30
N GLN A 91 4.54 -8.87 -12.29
CA GLN A 91 3.30 -8.11 -12.25
C GLN A 91 2.08 -9.02 -12.24
N GLU A 92 2.10 -10.08 -13.05
CA GLU A 92 1.02 -11.06 -13.07
C GLU A 92 0.88 -11.76 -11.71
N ARG A 93 1.99 -12.12 -11.08
CA ARG A 93 2.00 -12.74 -9.75
C ARG A 93 1.39 -11.81 -8.71
N VAL A 94 1.75 -10.54 -8.75
CA VAL A 94 1.25 -9.51 -7.83
C VAL A 94 -0.26 -9.34 -7.97
N ILE A 95 -0.76 -9.25 -9.18
CA ILE A 95 -2.20 -9.10 -9.43
C ILE A 95 -2.96 -10.35 -9.02
N LYS A 96 -2.44 -11.53 -9.32
CA LYS A 96 -3.06 -12.81 -8.91
C LYS A 96 -3.12 -12.96 -7.39
N ALA A 97 -2.16 -12.40 -6.67
CA ALA A 97 -2.15 -12.43 -5.22
C ALA A 97 -3.22 -11.53 -4.58
N GLY A 98 -3.84 -10.64 -5.36
CA GLY A 98 -4.91 -9.78 -4.89
C GLY A 98 -4.58 -8.29 -4.87
N CYS A 99 -3.43 -7.88 -5.40
CA CYS A 99 -3.07 -6.47 -5.51
C CYS A 99 -3.78 -5.82 -6.70
N ASP A 100 -4.11 -4.55 -6.56
CA ASP A 100 -4.78 -3.77 -7.60
C ASP A 100 -3.82 -3.13 -8.57
N ALA A 101 -2.61 -2.84 -8.12
CA ALA A 101 -1.58 -2.19 -8.94
C ALA A 101 -0.19 -2.61 -8.46
N CYS A 102 0.79 -2.38 -9.33
CA CYS A 102 2.18 -2.68 -9.05
C CYS A 102 3.03 -1.45 -9.38
N VAL A 103 3.88 -1.05 -8.44
CA VAL A 103 4.81 0.07 -8.58
C VAL A 103 6.22 -0.48 -8.49
N SER A 104 7.08 -0.15 -9.45
CA SER A 104 8.47 -0.60 -9.44
C SER A 104 9.35 0.33 -8.61
N LYS A 105 10.40 -0.24 -8.02
CA LYS A 105 11.46 0.51 -7.34
C LYS A 105 12.58 0.85 -8.34
N PRO A 106 13.19 2.02 -8.24
CA PRO A 106 12.87 3.11 -7.31
C PRO A 106 11.53 3.75 -7.64
N ILE A 107 10.80 4.17 -6.63
CA ILE A 107 9.46 4.71 -6.81
C ILE A 107 9.50 6.01 -7.60
N ASP A 108 8.72 6.07 -8.68
CA ASP A 108 8.41 7.31 -9.37
C ASP A 108 7.20 7.93 -8.66
N PHE A 109 7.42 9.00 -7.93
CA PHE A 109 6.36 9.62 -7.14
C PHE A 109 5.25 10.24 -7.99
N LYS A 110 5.53 10.58 -9.24
CA LYS A 110 4.48 11.05 -10.17
C LYS A 110 3.50 9.91 -10.50
N VAL A 111 4.05 8.73 -10.76
CA VAL A 111 3.23 7.53 -11.02
C VAL A 111 2.43 7.16 -9.78
N LEU A 112 3.06 7.17 -8.63
CA LEU A 112 2.38 6.85 -7.36
C LEU A 112 1.25 7.84 -7.07
N ARG A 113 1.48 9.13 -7.31
CA ARG A 113 0.44 10.15 -7.14
C ARG A 113 -0.76 9.88 -8.04
N GLN A 114 -0.52 9.53 -9.29
CA GLN A 114 -1.59 9.20 -10.25
C GLN A 114 -2.40 7.99 -9.79
N LEU A 115 -1.72 6.93 -9.34
CA LEU A 115 -2.39 5.74 -8.82
C LEU A 115 -3.23 6.04 -7.60
N LEU A 116 -2.68 6.80 -6.65
CA LEU A 116 -3.43 7.17 -5.45
C LEU A 116 -4.69 7.96 -5.80
N ARG A 117 -4.63 8.83 -6.79
CA ARG A 117 -5.79 9.60 -7.23
C ARG A 117 -6.87 8.74 -7.90
N VAL A 118 -6.45 7.64 -8.54
CA VAL A 118 -7.39 6.68 -9.14
C VAL A 118 -8.14 5.92 -8.05
N TYR A 119 -7.42 5.40 -7.04
CA TYR A 119 -8.02 4.58 -5.99
C TYR A 119 -8.59 5.40 -4.84
N LEU A 120 -8.05 6.58 -4.59
CA LEU A 120 -8.51 7.50 -3.55
C LEU A 120 -8.81 8.86 -4.22
N PRO A 121 -9.95 8.97 -4.90
CA PRO A 121 -10.30 10.19 -5.62
C PRO A 121 -10.37 11.38 -4.66
N GLU A 122 -9.98 12.55 -5.16
CA GLU A 122 -10.03 13.76 -4.38
C GLU A 122 -11.44 13.99 -3.82
N ILE A 123 -11.51 14.23 -2.51
CA ILE A 123 -12.78 14.48 -1.86
C ILE A 123 -13.24 15.88 -2.26
N PRO A 124 -14.46 16.02 -2.86
CA PRO A 124 -14.95 17.32 -3.23
C PRO A 124 -15.03 18.24 -2.02
N SER A 125 -14.56 19.47 -2.19
CA SER A 125 -14.68 20.49 -1.15
C SER A 125 -16.16 20.86 -1.00
N THR A 126 -16.67 20.74 0.21
CA THR A 126 -18.08 21.06 0.50
C THR A 126 -18.24 22.43 1.13
N THR A 127 -17.22 23.24 1.08
CA THR A 127 -17.27 24.58 1.62
C THR A 127 -18.05 25.52 0.74
#